data_03e916a47ec2d01352fa1ab82a2c50d0
#
_entry.id   03e916a47ec2d01352fa1ab82a2c50d0
#
_cell.length_a   1.000
_cell.length_b   1.000
_cell.length_c   1.000
_cell.angle_alpha   90.00
_cell.angle_beta   90.00
_cell.angle_gamma   90.00
#
_symmetry.space_group_name_H-M   'P 1'
#
loop_
_entity.id
_entity.type
_entity.pdbx_description
1 polymer ?
#
loop_
_entity_poly.entity_id
_entity_poly.type
_entity_poly.pdbx_seq_one_letter_code
_entity_poly.pdbx_strand_id
1 'polypeptide(L)'
;HTVYQRDRDYMVGADDKGVMSIIIIDQNTGRKMVGRQWSDGLHQAVEAKESVEIKQETQTMATITIQNFYKLYEKLAGMTGTADTEATEFYEIYGLDVLVIPTNVPVIRDDHNDLVFTTAKDKTNAAVEETYAMYRVGRPTLAGTTSVEKSKELSELLKGRYNISHEVLNAEQHERE
;
A
#
# COMPACT_ATOMS: atom_id res chain seq x y z
N HIS A 1 -7.79 -19.65 -17.48
CA HIS A 1 -8.21 -20.28 -16.21
C HIS A 1 -7.10 -20.27 -15.14
N THR A 2 -5.83 -20.09 -15.50
CA THR A 2 -4.69 -20.25 -14.58
C THR A 2 -4.04 -18.93 -14.14
N VAL A 3 -4.29 -17.82 -14.84
CA VAL A 3 -3.62 -16.54 -14.59
C VAL A 3 -4.24 -15.80 -13.40
N TYR A 4 -5.57 -15.69 -13.37
CA TYR A 4 -6.29 -15.03 -12.27
C TYR A 4 -7.04 -16.06 -11.42
N GLN A 5 -6.75 -16.06 -10.12
CA GLN A 5 -7.26 -17.02 -9.15
C GLN A 5 -8.18 -16.35 -8.14
N ARG A 6 -9.28 -17.03 -7.83
CA ARG A 6 -10.21 -16.61 -6.78
C ARG A 6 -9.48 -16.59 -5.42
N ASP A 7 -9.85 -15.65 -4.57
CA ASP A 7 -9.33 -15.40 -3.21
C ASP A 7 -7.84 -14.98 -3.16
N ARG A 8 -7.21 -14.79 -4.34
CA ARG A 8 -5.88 -14.20 -4.49
C ARG A 8 -5.91 -12.90 -5.31
N ASP A 9 -6.46 -12.97 -6.51
CA ASP A 9 -6.49 -11.85 -7.46
C ASP A 9 -7.85 -11.17 -7.49
N TYR A 10 -8.91 -11.88 -7.10
CA TYR A 10 -10.27 -11.38 -6.97
C TYR A 10 -11.09 -12.23 -6.01
N MET A 11 -12.19 -11.67 -5.54
CA MET A 11 -13.22 -12.37 -4.78
C MET A 11 -14.59 -12.17 -5.42
N VAL A 12 -15.52 -13.07 -5.08
CA VAL A 12 -16.94 -12.90 -5.39
C VAL A 12 -17.63 -12.34 -4.15
N GLY A 13 -18.24 -11.18 -4.26
CA GLY A 13 -18.89 -10.52 -3.13
C GLY A 13 -19.94 -9.50 -3.58
N ALA A 14 -20.72 -8.99 -2.65
CA ALA A 14 -21.67 -7.93 -2.93
C ALA A 14 -20.94 -6.61 -3.19
N ASP A 15 -21.31 -5.92 -4.28
CA ASP A 15 -20.87 -4.57 -4.54
C ASP A 15 -21.63 -3.54 -3.68
N ASP A 16 -21.36 -2.26 -3.87
CA ASP A 16 -21.99 -1.16 -3.12
C ASP A 16 -23.52 -1.10 -3.29
N LYS A 17 -24.06 -1.82 -4.29
CA LYS A 17 -25.49 -1.94 -4.56
C LYS A 17 -26.09 -3.25 -4.04
N GLY A 18 -25.29 -4.09 -3.38
CA GLY A 18 -25.70 -5.40 -2.87
C GLY A 18 -25.78 -6.50 -3.95
N VAL A 19 -25.29 -6.25 -5.17
CA VAL A 19 -25.28 -7.24 -6.25
C VAL A 19 -24.01 -8.05 -6.21
N MET A 20 -24.13 -9.38 -6.30
CA MET A 20 -22.98 -10.28 -6.36
C MET A 20 -22.13 -10.00 -7.60
N SER A 21 -20.89 -9.66 -7.42
CA SER A 21 -19.97 -9.26 -8.46
C SER A 21 -18.53 -9.67 -8.19
N ILE A 22 -17.69 -9.54 -9.20
CA ILE A 22 -16.25 -9.73 -9.06
C ILE A 22 -15.63 -8.46 -8.45
N ILE A 23 -14.92 -8.62 -7.34
CA ILE A 23 -14.17 -7.56 -6.66
C ILE A 23 -12.69 -7.88 -6.79
N ILE A 24 -11.94 -7.01 -7.43
CA ILE A 24 -10.48 -7.15 -7.60
C ILE A 24 -9.80 -7.02 -6.24
N ILE A 25 -8.76 -7.81 -6.01
CA ILE A 25 -7.88 -7.71 -4.84
C ILE A 25 -6.53 -7.18 -5.32
N ASP A 26 -6.06 -6.11 -4.71
CA ASP A 26 -4.70 -5.61 -4.93
C ASP A 26 -3.67 -6.60 -4.36
N GLN A 27 -2.77 -7.08 -5.21
CA GLN A 27 -1.81 -8.14 -4.83
C GLN A 27 -0.76 -7.68 -3.81
N ASN A 28 -0.48 -6.37 -3.73
CA ASN A 28 0.51 -5.85 -2.80
C ASN A 28 -0.09 -5.52 -1.44
N THR A 29 -1.25 -4.87 -1.45
CA THR A 29 -1.91 -4.41 -0.22
C THR A 29 -2.97 -5.37 0.30
N GLY A 30 -3.47 -6.30 -0.52
CA GLY A 30 -4.61 -7.17 -0.19
C GLY A 30 -5.96 -6.43 -0.16
N ARG A 31 -6.00 -5.15 -0.52
CA ARG A 31 -7.22 -4.32 -0.47
C ARG A 31 -8.21 -4.71 -1.54
N LYS A 32 -9.47 -4.71 -1.17
CA LYS A 32 -10.61 -4.89 -2.07
C LYS A 32 -10.82 -3.61 -2.90
N MET A 33 -10.80 -3.75 -4.21
CA MET A 33 -11.00 -2.64 -5.14
C MET A 33 -12.42 -2.65 -5.68
N VAL A 34 -13.39 -2.26 -4.84
CA VAL A 34 -14.81 -2.19 -5.24
C VAL A 34 -15.00 -1.17 -6.34
N GLY A 35 -15.80 -1.50 -7.36
CA GLY A 35 -16.09 -0.63 -8.50
C GLY A 35 -15.01 -0.58 -9.59
N ARG A 36 -13.83 -1.22 -9.39
CA ARG A 36 -12.82 -1.36 -10.44
C ARG A 36 -13.09 -2.59 -11.29
N GLN A 37 -12.74 -2.50 -12.57
CA GLN A 37 -12.85 -3.58 -13.56
C GLN A 37 -11.55 -3.71 -14.33
N TRP A 38 -11.22 -4.93 -14.74
CA TRP A 38 -10.18 -5.15 -15.76
C TRP A 38 -10.73 -4.75 -17.12
N SER A 39 -9.87 -4.26 -17.99
CA SER A 39 -10.16 -3.90 -19.38
C SER A 39 -10.18 -5.12 -20.32
N ASP A 40 -10.49 -4.83 -21.57
CA ASP A 40 -10.35 -5.77 -22.70
C ASP A 40 -11.16 -7.08 -22.55
N GLY A 41 -12.35 -6.98 -21.95
CA GLY A 41 -13.23 -8.13 -21.78
C GLY A 41 -12.80 -9.13 -20.70
N LEU A 42 -11.65 -8.88 -20.01
CA LEU A 42 -11.14 -9.79 -18.99
C LEU A 42 -12.09 -9.89 -17.80
N HIS A 43 -12.65 -8.76 -17.37
CA HIS A 43 -13.57 -8.73 -16.23
C HIS A 43 -14.83 -9.56 -16.53
N GLN A 44 -15.42 -9.39 -17.71
CA GLN A 44 -16.58 -10.13 -18.18
C GLN A 44 -16.27 -11.64 -18.30
N ALA A 45 -15.05 -11.99 -18.71
CA ALA A 45 -14.64 -13.40 -18.79
C ALA A 45 -14.55 -14.04 -17.39
N VAL A 46 -14.12 -13.28 -16.37
CA VAL A 46 -14.08 -13.76 -14.98
C VAL A 46 -15.49 -13.81 -14.40
N GLU A 47 -16.36 -12.83 -14.69
CA GLU A 47 -17.79 -12.85 -14.31
C GLU A 47 -18.48 -14.08 -14.88
N ALA A 48 -18.27 -14.40 -16.14
CA ALA A 48 -18.80 -15.62 -16.79
C ALA A 48 -18.25 -16.90 -16.12
N LYS A 49 -16.96 -16.93 -15.80
CA LYS A 49 -16.31 -18.06 -15.12
C LYS A 49 -16.95 -18.34 -13.77
N GLU A 50 -17.24 -17.30 -13.00
CA GLU A 50 -17.81 -17.41 -11.63
C GLU A 50 -19.34 -17.42 -11.64
N SER A 51 -19.98 -17.41 -12.81
CA SER A 51 -21.45 -17.43 -12.99
C SER A 51 -22.16 -16.29 -12.26
N VAL A 52 -21.54 -15.12 -12.20
CA VAL A 52 -22.16 -13.87 -11.74
C VAL A 52 -22.70 -13.09 -12.93
N GLU A 53 -23.52 -12.06 -12.66
CA GLU A 53 -24.07 -11.21 -13.72
C GLU A 53 -22.93 -10.51 -14.50
N ILE A 54 -22.96 -10.67 -15.84
CA ILE A 54 -21.96 -10.03 -16.71
C ILE A 54 -22.35 -8.57 -16.89
N LYS A 55 -21.51 -7.68 -16.38
CA LYS A 55 -21.69 -6.23 -16.50
C LYS A 55 -21.24 -5.72 -17.86
N GLN A 56 -21.85 -4.62 -18.29
CA GLN A 56 -21.40 -3.92 -19.50
C GLN A 56 -19.97 -3.40 -19.32
N GLU A 57 -19.18 -3.52 -20.37
CA GLU A 57 -17.84 -2.93 -20.39
C GLU A 57 -17.93 -1.40 -20.35
N THR A 58 -17.10 -0.79 -19.51
CA THR A 58 -16.99 0.67 -19.45
C THR A 58 -15.99 1.13 -20.51
N GLN A 59 -16.44 2.00 -21.43
CA GLN A 59 -15.55 2.61 -22.40
C GLN A 59 -14.90 3.87 -21.81
N THR A 60 -13.57 3.92 -21.82
CA THR A 60 -12.83 5.12 -21.44
C THR A 60 -13.07 6.23 -22.47
N MET A 61 -13.75 7.28 -22.08
CA MET A 61 -14.06 8.41 -22.97
C MET A 61 -12.88 9.35 -23.15
N ALA A 62 -12.10 9.57 -22.10
CA ALA A 62 -10.92 10.42 -22.10
C ALA A 62 -9.99 10.06 -20.92
N THR A 63 -8.73 10.37 -21.06
CA THR A 63 -7.72 10.25 -20.01
C THR A 63 -7.06 11.60 -19.78
N ILE A 64 -6.70 11.88 -18.54
CA ILE A 64 -5.97 13.08 -18.13
C ILE A 64 -4.90 12.65 -17.12
N THR A 65 -3.71 13.23 -17.17
CA THR A 65 -2.71 13.01 -16.14
C THR A 65 -3.11 13.70 -14.83
N ILE A 66 -2.65 13.19 -13.69
CA ILE A 66 -2.90 13.78 -12.38
C ILE A 66 -2.42 15.24 -12.35
N GLN A 67 -1.24 15.53 -12.92
CA GLN A 67 -0.68 16.85 -13.01
C GLN A 67 -1.61 17.84 -13.75
N ASN A 68 -2.10 17.43 -14.92
CA ASN A 68 -3.02 18.27 -15.70
C ASN A 68 -4.38 18.41 -15.04
N PHE A 69 -4.85 17.37 -14.34
CA PHE A 69 -6.10 17.45 -13.57
C PHE A 69 -6.02 18.50 -12.47
N TYR A 70 -4.95 18.52 -11.68
CA TYR A 70 -4.79 19.51 -10.62
C TYR A 70 -4.55 20.94 -11.14
N LYS A 71 -4.01 21.12 -12.34
CA LYS A 71 -3.91 22.45 -12.99
C LYS A 71 -5.25 23.08 -13.35
N LEU A 72 -6.34 22.34 -13.32
CA LEU A 72 -7.70 22.88 -13.55
C LEU A 72 -8.21 23.71 -12.37
N TYR A 73 -7.59 23.61 -11.20
CA TYR A 73 -8.00 24.36 -10.02
C TYR A 73 -7.31 25.72 -9.99
N GLU A 74 -8.09 26.77 -9.79
CA GLU A 74 -7.57 28.15 -9.67
C GLU A 74 -6.70 28.32 -8.42
N LYS A 75 -7.02 27.59 -7.35
CA LYS A 75 -6.28 27.62 -6.10
C LYS A 75 -5.84 26.20 -5.73
N LEU A 76 -4.55 26.00 -5.73
CA LEU A 76 -3.92 24.72 -5.41
C LEU A 76 -2.91 24.92 -4.28
N ALA A 77 -2.94 24.04 -3.30
CA ALA A 77 -1.97 23.95 -2.23
C ALA A 77 -1.85 22.50 -1.76
N GLY A 78 -0.71 22.15 -1.15
CA GLY A 78 -0.48 20.81 -0.62
C GLY A 78 0.42 20.82 0.62
N MET A 79 0.48 19.71 1.31
CA MET A 79 1.36 19.52 2.46
C MET A 79 1.99 18.13 2.38
N THR A 80 3.30 18.08 2.61
CA THR A 80 4.06 16.82 2.65
C THR A 80 5.30 17.01 3.52
N GLY A 81 5.82 15.92 4.07
CA GLY A 81 7.08 15.92 4.82
C GLY A 81 8.34 15.93 3.94
N THR A 82 8.23 15.83 2.61
CA THR A 82 9.36 15.63 1.69
C THR A 82 9.36 16.57 0.47
N ALA A 83 8.65 17.70 0.53
CA ALA A 83 8.52 18.60 -0.62
C ALA A 83 9.79 19.39 -0.96
N ASP A 84 10.67 19.61 0.01
CA ASP A 84 11.84 20.47 -0.17
C ASP A 84 12.81 19.94 -1.24
N THR A 85 13.02 18.65 -1.30
CA THR A 85 13.85 17.98 -2.31
C THR A 85 13.29 18.12 -3.73
N GLU A 86 11.98 18.27 -3.88
CA GLU A 86 11.25 18.34 -5.14
C GLU A 86 10.71 19.77 -5.45
N ALA A 87 11.23 20.78 -4.75
CA ALA A 87 10.75 22.17 -4.87
C ALA A 87 10.77 22.68 -6.33
N THR A 88 11.82 22.33 -7.08
CA THR A 88 11.93 22.71 -8.50
C THR A 88 10.81 22.08 -9.34
N GLU A 89 10.49 20.82 -9.13
CA GLU A 89 9.41 20.13 -9.85
C GLU A 89 8.03 20.74 -9.52
N PHE A 90 7.76 21.07 -8.26
CA PHE A 90 6.52 21.75 -7.86
C PHE A 90 6.37 23.10 -8.53
N TYR A 91 7.45 23.85 -8.64
CA TYR A 91 7.44 25.14 -9.32
C TYR A 91 7.23 25.02 -10.84
N GLU A 92 7.96 24.11 -11.50
CA GLU A 92 7.87 23.91 -12.95
C GLU A 92 6.50 23.36 -13.38
N ILE A 93 5.93 22.44 -12.61
CA ILE A 93 4.66 21.79 -12.98
C ILE A 93 3.46 22.65 -12.58
N TYR A 94 3.44 23.20 -11.38
CA TYR A 94 2.26 23.81 -10.77
C TYR A 94 2.40 25.31 -10.49
N GLY A 95 3.60 25.87 -10.60
CA GLY A 95 3.89 27.25 -10.21
C GLY A 95 3.80 27.46 -8.69
N LEU A 96 4.05 26.42 -7.90
CA LEU A 96 3.95 26.46 -6.45
C LEU A 96 5.34 26.56 -5.81
N ASP A 97 5.49 27.52 -4.89
CA ASP A 97 6.67 27.63 -4.04
C ASP A 97 6.53 26.67 -2.84
N VAL A 98 7.68 26.06 -2.46
CA VAL A 98 7.76 25.22 -1.27
C VAL A 98 8.22 26.04 -0.08
N LEU A 99 7.41 26.05 0.97
CA LEU A 99 7.74 26.66 2.25
C LEU A 99 8.04 25.61 3.30
N VAL A 100 9.27 25.57 3.79
CA VAL A 100 9.66 24.68 4.88
C VAL A 100 9.19 25.27 6.21
N ILE A 101 8.28 24.58 6.88
CA ILE A 101 7.80 24.94 8.21
C ILE A 101 8.67 24.25 9.26
N PRO A 102 9.37 24.99 10.15
CA PRO A 102 10.21 24.38 11.16
C PRO A 102 9.39 23.57 12.15
N THR A 103 10.02 22.53 12.70
CA THR A 103 9.40 21.68 13.74
C THR A 103 9.15 22.50 15.03
N ASN A 104 8.07 22.17 15.74
CA ASN A 104 7.73 22.82 17.02
C ASN A 104 8.79 22.60 18.11
N VAL A 105 9.42 21.42 18.11
CA VAL A 105 10.51 21.06 19.01
C VAL A 105 11.70 20.55 18.20
N PRO A 106 12.94 20.63 18.73
CA PRO A 106 14.10 20.08 18.06
C PRO A 106 13.92 18.60 17.71
N VAL A 107 14.35 18.22 16.51
CA VAL A 107 14.36 16.82 16.07
C VAL A 107 15.44 16.06 16.84
N ILE A 108 15.02 15.04 17.58
CA ILE A 108 15.92 14.14 18.35
C ILE A 108 16.06 12.77 17.68
N ARG A 109 15.48 12.58 16.47
CA ARG A 109 15.60 11.35 15.70
C ARG A 109 17.03 11.18 15.20
N ASP A 110 17.56 9.98 15.37
CA ASP A 110 18.85 9.58 14.83
C ASP A 110 18.62 8.63 13.65
N ASP A 111 18.92 9.11 12.46
CA ASP A 111 18.71 8.37 11.22
C ASP A 111 20.00 7.60 10.87
N HIS A 112 19.94 6.27 11.02
CA HIS A 112 21.06 5.40 10.68
C HIS A 112 21.13 5.13 9.17
N ASN A 113 22.33 4.82 8.68
CA ASN A 113 22.52 4.40 7.31
C ASN A 113 21.89 3.04 7.02
N ASP A 114 21.53 2.81 5.76
CA ASP A 114 20.99 1.53 5.31
C ASP A 114 22.01 0.39 5.48
N LEU A 115 21.51 -0.78 5.91
CA LEU A 115 22.29 -2.00 5.96
C LEU A 115 22.01 -2.84 4.71
N VAL A 116 23.07 -3.14 3.96
CA VAL A 116 22.98 -3.94 2.72
C VAL A 116 23.38 -5.36 2.99
N PHE A 117 22.54 -6.32 2.58
CA PHE A 117 22.74 -7.76 2.78
C PHE A 117 22.84 -8.49 1.45
N THR A 118 23.62 -9.58 1.43
CA THR A 118 23.81 -10.42 0.24
C THR A 118 22.60 -11.29 -0.07
N THR A 119 21.81 -11.65 0.95
CA THR A 119 20.60 -12.46 0.79
C THR A 119 19.40 -11.85 1.52
N ALA A 120 18.19 -12.09 0.99
CA ALA A 120 16.96 -11.70 1.65
C ALA A 120 16.79 -12.34 3.04
N LYS A 121 17.29 -13.58 3.19
CA LYS A 121 17.24 -14.30 4.46
C LYS A 121 18.10 -13.62 5.53
N ASP A 122 19.29 -13.14 5.18
CA ASP A 122 20.18 -12.46 6.13
C ASP A 122 19.58 -11.12 6.55
N LYS A 123 18.99 -10.38 5.60
CA LYS A 123 18.23 -9.16 5.87
C LYS A 123 17.10 -9.40 6.87
N THR A 124 16.26 -10.42 6.62
CA THR A 124 15.13 -10.75 7.50
C THR A 124 15.61 -11.17 8.89
N ASN A 125 16.67 -11.99 8.96
CA ASN A 125 17.26 -12.36 10.22
C ASN A 125 17.78 -11.16 11.02
N ALA A 126 18.51 -10.25 10.38
CA ALA A 126 19.01 -9.03 11.03
C ALA A 126 17.87 -8.15 11.56
N ALA A 127 16.79 -7.99 10.79
CA ALA A 127 15.61 -7.23 11.23
C ALA A 127 14.93 -7.85 12.45
N VAL A 128 14.85 -9.19 12.51
CA VAL A 128 14.32 -9.93 13.67
C VAL A 128 15.19 -9.74 14.90
N GLU A 129 16.51 -9.86 14.75
CA GLU A 129 17.47 -9.68 15.85
C GLU A 129 17.44 -8.25 16.42
N GLU A 130 17.40 -7.24 15.55
CA GLU A 130 17.32 -5.86 15.96
C GLU A 130 16.01 -5.56 16.69
N THR A 131 14.88 -6.05 16.16
CA THR A 131 13.58 -5.93 16.82
C THR A 131 13.61 -6.58 18.21
N TYR A 132 14.22 -7.73 18.35
CA TYR A 132 14.37 -8.40 19.64
C TYR A 132 15.26 -7.61 20.61
N ALA A 133 16.36 -7.03 20.12
CA ALA A 133 17.24 -6.20 20.93
C ALA A 133 16.49 -4.97 21.48
N MET A 134 15.69 -4.32 20.66
CA MET A 134 14.85 -3.18 21.09
C MET A 134 13.76 -3.63 22.07
N TYR A 135 13.09 -4.74 21.82
CA TYR A 135 12.09 -5.31 22.73
C TYR A 135 12.64 -5.56 24.14
N ARG A 136 13.87 -6.12 24.23
CA ARG A 136 14.53 -6.41 25.53
C ARG A 136 14.77 -5.16 26.36
N VAL A 137 15.01 -4.03 25.76
CA VAL A 137 15.20 -2.74 26.46
C VAL A 137 13.90 -1.95 26.63
N GLY A 138 12.74 -2.54 26.28
CA GLY A 138 11.44 -1.92 26.41
C GLY A 138 11.17 -0.79 25.40
N ARG A 139 11.90 -0.76 24.27
CA ARG A 139 11.74 0.26 23.23
C ARG A 139 10.70 -0.19 22.21
N PRO A 140 9.64 0.59 21.96
CA PRO A 140 8.66 0.24 20.92
C PRO A 140 9.31 0.29 19.54
N THR A 141 8.96 -0.68 18.69
CA THR A 141 9.51 -0.83 17.34
C THR A 141 8.39 -0.94 16.32
N LEU A 142 8.49 -0.19 15.22
CA LEU A 142 7.63 -0.32 14.05
C LEU A 142 8.45 -0.93 12.91
N ALA A 143 8.06 -2.11 12.45
CA ALA A 143 8.70 -2.80 11.33
C ALA A 143 7.83 -2.69 10.07
N GLY A 144 8.30 -1.95 9.06
CA GLY A 144 7.63 -1.81 7.77
C GLY A 144 8.02 -2.92 6.80
N THR A 145 7.05 -3.47 6.07
CA THR A 145 7.26 -4.47 5.02
C THR A 145 6.58 -4.04 3.71
N THR A 146 6.99 -4.63 2.60
CA THR A 146 6.50 -4.24 1.25
C THR A 146 5.27 -5.04 0.79
N SER A 147 4.84 -6.06 1.55
CA SER A 147 3.63 -6.85 1.23
C SER A 147 3.04 -7.49 2.48
N VAL A 148 1.76 -7.89 2.37
CA VAL A 148 1.04 -8.63 3.41
C VAL A 148 1.76 -9.94 3.77
N GLU A 149 2.23 -10.69 2.75
CA GLU A 149 2.92 -11.96 2.97
C GLU A 149 4.21 -11.76 3.78
N LYS A 150 5.02 -10.76 3.45
CA LYS A 150 6.24 -10.45 4.21
C LYS A 150 5.94 -9.99 5.63
N SER A 151 4.83 -9.31 5.88
CA SER A 151 4.42 -8.96 7.24
C SER A 151 4.07 -10.19 8.07
N LYS A 152 3.39 -11.17 7.47
CA LYS A 152 3.08 -12.47 8.10
C LYS A 152 4.34 -13.28 8.38
N GLU A 153 5.25 -13.39 7.40
CA GLU A 153 6.53 -14.08 7.56
C GLU A 153 7.35 -13.50 8.73
N LEU A 154 7.47 -12.16 8.77
CA LEU A 154 8.17 -11.48 9.86
C LEU A 154 7.50 -11.74 11.21
N SER A 155 6.17 -11.71 11.28
CA SER A 155 5.40 -12.01 12.48
C SER A 155 5.63 -13.43 12.98
N GLU A 156 5.64 -14.42 12.08
CA GLU A 156 5.91 -15.83 12.44
C GLU A 156 7.32 -16.00 13.00
N LEU A 157 8.31 -15.33 12.41
CA LEU A 157 9.69 -15.38 12.90
C LEU A 157 9.83 -14.74 14.28
N LEU A 158 9.21 -13.60 14.53
CA LEU A 158 9.23 -12.92 15.83
C LEU A 158 8.56 -13.76 16.92
N LYS A 159 7.44 -14.40 16.62
CA LYS A 159 6.74 -15.32 17.54
C LYS A 159 7.53 -16.61 17.75
N GLY A 160 7.99 -17.23 16.65
CA GLY A 160 8.64 -18.54 16.71
C GLY A 160 10.00 -18.55 17.40
N ARG A 161 10.82 -17.47 17.20
CA ARG A 161 12.16 -17.40 17.78
C ARG A 161 12.20 -16.82 19.19
N TYR A 162 11.44 -15.77 19.43
CA TYR A 162 11.56 -14.94 20.62
C TYR A 162 10.28 -14.77 21.41
N ASN A 163 9.17 -15.32 20.93
CA ASN A 163 7.84 -15.17 21.53
C ASN A 163 7.47 -13.70 21.83
N ILE A 164 7.82 -12.78 20.90
CA ILE A 164 7.55 -11.36 21.06
C ILE A 164 6.05 -11.11 20.85
N SER A 165 5.41 -10.46 21.83
CA SER A 165 4.06 -9.95 21.68
C SER A 165 4.07 -8.72 20.76
N HIS A 166 3.34 -8.77 19.66
CA HIS A 166 3.24 -7.68 18.69
C HIS A 166 1.91 -7.73 17.95
N GLU A 167 1.54 -6.65 17.31
CA GLU A 167 0.40 -6.57 16.42
C GLU A 167 0.86 -6.47 14.96
N VAL A 168 0.11 -7.09 14.06
CA VAL A 168 0.32 -6.98 12.61
C VAL A 168 -0.75 -6.04 12.07
N LEU A 169 -0.32 -4.92 11.49
CA LEU A 169 -1.19 -3.96 10.81
C LEU A 169 -1.00 -4.16 9.30
N ASN A 170 -2.04 -4.61 8.64
CA ASN A 170 -2.06 -4.76 7.19
C ASN A 170 -3.49 -4.61 6.66
N ALA A 171 -3.65 -4.54 5.34
CA ALA A 171 -4.94 -4.32 4.70
C ALA A 171 -6.00 -5.42 4.92
N GLU A 172 -5.66 -6.54 5.53
CA GLU A 172 -6.63 -7.57 5.95
C GLU A 172 -7.32 -7.21 7.29
N GLN A 173 -6.78 -6.24 8.03
CA GLN A 173 -7.26 -5.84 9.36
C GLN A 173 -7.77 -4.38 9.36
N HIS A 174 -8.64 -4.04 8.41
CA HIS A 174 -9.18 -2.69 8.20
C HIS A 174 -9.77 -2.01 9.46
N GLU A 175 -10.26 -2.77 10.43
CA GLU A 175 -10.83 -2.22 11.66
C GLU A 175 -9.78 -1.69 12.65
N ARG A 176 -8.49 -1.92 12.37
CA ARG A 176 -7.38 -1.57 13.26
C ARG A 176 -6.37 -0.60 12.64
N GLU A 177 -6.50 -0.30 11.34
CA GLU A 177 -5.77 0.78 10.69
C GLU A 177 -6.39 2.14 11.06
#